data_f34107119648d0a8baef4fc2ab5a602a
#
_entry.id   f34107119648d0a8baef4fc2ab5a602a
#
_cell.length_a   1.000
_cell.length_b   1.000
_cell.length_c   1.000
_cell.angle_alpha   90.00
_cell.angle_beta   90.00
_cell.angle_gamma   90.00
#
_symmetry.space_group_name_H-M   'P 1'
#
loop_
_entity.id
_entity.type
_entity.pdbx_description
1 polymer ?
#
loop_
_entity_poly.entity_id
_entity_poly.type
_entity_poly.pdbx_seq_one_letter_code
_entity_poly.pdbx_strand_id
1 'polypeptide(L)'
;LDRYIPGSNSKMWTNDIVTEFRDKTSQIHMHPLSCEEFYSYRQGSKTDALYEYMQYGGMPLAVLSDENSKKQYLKGLFETTYFKDIIEHNKLKKTENLDELCTILSDLTGELLNSKKLSNTFKSVKHENIDAQTIEKYIQYFKDAFILQEANRYDIRGKKEIGALRK
;
A
#
# COMPACT_ATOMS: atom_id res chain seq x y z
N LEU A 1 -0.98 -5.70 33.07
CA LEU A 1 -1.12 -4.44 32.35
C LEU A 1 -0.92 -4.74 30.87
N ASP A 2 -1.99 -4.68 30.09
CA ASP A 2 -1.92 -4.86 28.64
C ASP A 2 -1.22 -3.63 28.04
N ARG A 3 -0.23 -3.87 27.20
CA ARG A 3 0.48 -2.80 26.48
C ARG A 3 0.19 -2.93 24.98
N TYR A 4 -0.30 -1.84 24.41
CA TYR A 4 -0.52 -1.72 22.97
C TYR A 4 0.56 -0.82 22.37
N ILE A 5 1.26 -1.33 21.35
CA ILE A 5 2.29 -0.58 20.66
C ILE A 5 1.85 -0.45 19.20
N PRO A 6 1.44 0.74 18.74
CA PRO A 6 1.06 0.95 17.35
C PRO A 6 2.29 1.06 16.44
N GLY A 7 2.16 0.63 15.19
CA GLY A 7 3.18 0.78 14.15
C GLY A 7 2.54 0.94 12.78
N SER A 8 3.07 1.84 11.96
CA SER A 8 2.61 2.13 10.60
C SER A 8 3.30 1.32 9.51
N ASN A 9 4.32 0.53 9.86
CA ASN A 9 5.13 -0.23 8.91
C ASN A 9 5.38 -1.64 9.44
N SER A 10 5.23 -2.65 8.57
CA SER A 10 5.43 -4.06 8.94
C SER A 10 6.84 -4.34 9.45
N LYS A 11 7.85 -3.61 8.97
CA LYS A 11 9.26 -3.81 9.36
C LYS A 11 9.65 -3.13 10.67
N MET A 12 8.88 -2.17 11.18
CA MET A 12 9.16 -1.57 12.50
C MET A 12 9.11 -2.61 13.63
N TRP A 13 8.50 -3.76 13.38
CA TRP A 13 8.29 -4.82 14.35
C TRP A 13 9.27 -6.00 14.25
N THR A 14 10.10 -6.06 13.17
CA THR A 14 10.67 -7.35 12.77
C THR A 14 11.96 -7.72 13.48
N ASN A 15 12.79 -6.83 13.99
CA ASN A 15 14.11 -7.26 14.44
C ASN A 15 14.38 -7.16 15.95
N ASP A 16 13.95 -6.12 16.62
CA ASP A 16 14.32 -5.97 18.04
C ASP A 16 13.16 -6.30 19.00
N ILE A 17 11.93 -5.86 18.69
CA ILE A 17 10.78 -6.02 19.57
C ILE A 17 10.18 -7.43 19.48
N VAL A 18 10.06 -7.98 18.26
CA VAL A 18 9.51 -9.34 18.08
C VAL A 18 10.45 -10.41 18.62
N THR A 19 11.76 -10.17 18.60
CA THR A 19 12.75 -11.12 19.13
C THR A 19 12.71 -11.18 20.67
N GLU A 20 12.49 -10.06 21.34
CA GLU A 20 12.34 -10.03 22.80
C GLU A 20 10.98 -10.53 23.30
N PHE A 21 9.95 -10.40 22.48
CA PHE A 21 8.56 -10.75 22.85
C PHE A 21 8.02 -11.97 22.10
N ARG A 22 8.88 -12.81 21.50
CA ARG A 22 8.46 -14.08 20.92
C ARG A 22 7.55 -14.84 21.88
N ASP A 23 6.42 -15.29 21.39
CA ASP A 23 5.40 -16.07 22.12
C ASP A 23 4.59 -15.31 23.19
N LYS A 24 4.78 -13.99 23.36
CA LYS A 24 4.07 -13.18 24.37
C LYS A 24 3.23 -12.05 23.78
N THR A 25 3.17 -11.93 22.46
CA THR A 25 2.44 -10.85 21.78
C THR A 25 1.48 -11.39 20.72
N SER A 26 0.32 -10.74 20.61
CA SER A 26 -0.60 -10.91 19.49
C SER A 26 -0.49 -9.69 18.58
N GLN A 27 -0.32 -9.92 17.28
CA GLN A 27 -0.34 -8.85 16.28
C GLN A 27 -1.77 -8.69 15.76
N ILE A 28 -2.28 -7.48 15.84
CA ILE A 28 -3.58 -7.11 15.28
C ILE A 28 -3.32 -6.17 14.10
N HIS A 29 -3.71 -6.58 12.91
CA HIS A 29 -3.62 -5.75 11.72
C HIS A 29 -4.93 -4.98 11.55
N MET A 30 -4.86 -3.66 11.65
CA MET A 30 -6.02 -2.78 11.46
C MET A 30 -6.02 -2.28 10.02
N HIS A 31 -7.13 -2.53 9.33
CA HIS A 31 -7.38 -2.01 7.99
C HIS A 31 -8.23 -0.74 8.05
N PRO A 32 -8.21 0.11 7.02
CA PRO A 32 -9.24 1.11 6.81
C PRO A 32 -10.64 0.46 6.78
N LEU A 33 -11.69 1.24 6.98
CA LEU A 33 -13.05 0.76 6.89
C LEU A 33 -13.30 0.05 5.56
N SER A 34 -13.94 -1.11 5.62
CA SER A 34 -14.46 -1.78 4.42
C SER A 34 -15.60 -0.96 3.80
N CYS A 35 -15.94 -1.25 2.55
CA CYS A 35 -17.06 -0.60 1.87
C CYS A 35 -18.39 -0.79 2.63
N GLU A 36 -18.57 -1.95 3.26
CA GLU A 36 -19.76 -2.25 4.07
C GLU A 36 -19.81 -1.41 5.34
N GLU A 37 -18.70 -1.30 6.07
CA GLU A 37 -18.59 -0.45 7.27
C GLU A 37 -18.76 1.02 6.92
N PHE A 38 -18.15 1.48 5.82
CA PHE A 38 -18.34 2.83 5.30
C PHE A 38 -19.81 3.11 5.00
N TYR A 39 -20.49 2.21 4.27
CA TYR A 39 -21.90 2.36 3.95
C TYR A 39 -22.79 2.35 5.20
N SER A 40 -22.50 1.51 6.17
CA SER A 40 -23.24 1.42 7.43
C SER A 40 -23.20 2.74 8.20
N TYR A 41 -22.08 3.47 8.13
CA TYR A 41 -21.91 4.80 8.71
C TYR A 41 -22.59 5.89 7.85
N ARG A 42 -22.31 5.90 6.54
CA ARG A 42 -22.72 6.97 5.61
C ARG A 42 -24.22 6.95 5.36
N GLN A 43 -24.81 5.76 5.24
CA GLN A 43 -26.20 5.53 4.86
C GLN A 43 -26.59 6.19 3.52
N GLY A 44 -27.88 6.18 3.16
CA GLY A 44 -28.38 6.78 1.93
C GLY A 44 -28.29 5.89 0.71
N SER A 45 -27.97 6.44 -0.46
CA SER A 45 -27.83 5.70 -1.71
C SER A 45 -26.60 4.80 -1.71
N LYS A 46 -26.77 3.49 -1.95
CA LYS A 46 -25.64 2.53 -2.07
C LYS A 46 -24.69 2.91 -3.21
N THR A 47 -25.24 3.39 -4.30
CA THR A 47 -24.45 3.75 -5.49
C THR A 47 -23.58 4.95 -5.19
N ASP A 48 -24.11 5.99 -4.56
CA ASP A 48 -23.36 7.19 -4.21
C ASP A 48 -22.28 6.88 -3.16
N ALA A 49 -22.63 6.07 -2.16
CA ALA A 49 -21.68 5.60 -1.16
C ALA A 49 -20.53 4.77 -1.77
N LEU A 50 -20.82 3.92 -2.75
CA LEU A 50 -19.81 3.16 -3.46
C LEU A 50 -18.86 4.09 -4.25
N TYR A 51 -19.38 5.07 -4.99
CA TYR A 51 -18.56 6.02 -5.71
C TYR A 51 -17.69 6.87 -4.78
N GLU A 52 -18.24 7.32 -3.67
CA GLU A 52 -17.50 8.06 -2.64
C GLU A 52 -16.37 7.19 -2.04
N TYR A 53 -16.68 5.92 -1.74
CA TYR A 53 -15.70 4.97 -1.23
C TYR A 53 -14.59 4.65 -2.24
N MET A 54 -14.93 4.49 -3.52
CA MET A 54 -13.94 4.29 -4.59
C MET A 54 -13.02 5.52 -4.76
N GLN A 55 -13.53 6.71 -4.50
CA GLN A 55 -12.76 7.95 -4.64
C GLN A 55 -11.86 8.26 -3.44
N TYR A 56 -12.34 8.02 -2.22
CA TYR A 56 -11.68 8.47 -0.99
C TYR A 56 -11.24 7.34 -0.07
N GLY A 57 -11.69 6.13 -0.33
CA GLY A 57 -11.39 4.97 0.52
C GLY A 57 -12.06 5.01 1.88
N GLY A 58 -11.59 4.13 2.77
CA GLY A 58 -12.16 3.93 4.09
C GLY A 58 -11.32 4.48 5.26
N MET A 59 -10.41 5.43 5.04
CA MET A 59 -9.64 6.03 6.14
C MET A 59 -10.58 6.79 7.10
N PRO A 60 -10.62 6.45 8.41
CA PRO A 60 -11.64 6.98 9.33
C PRO A 60 -11.70 8.51 9.35
N LEU A 61 -10.57 9.22 9.40
CA LEU A 61 -10.58 10.68 9.39
C LEU A 61 -11.07 11.26 8.07
N ALA A 62 -10.78 10.60 6.94
CA ALA A 62 -11.34 11.02 5.65
C ALA A 62 -12.87 10.85 5.64
N VAL A 63 -13.38 9.75 6.19
CA VAL A 63 -14.83 9.48 6.26
C VAL A 63 -15.57 10.52 7.11
N LEU A 64 -14.94 10.99 8.19
CA LEU A 64 -15.51 11.97 9.11
C LEU A 64 -15.34 13.43 8.62
N SER A 65 -14.52 13.69 7.61
CA SER A 65 -14.21 15.03 7.14
C SER A 65 -15.17 15.49 6.05
N ASP A 66 -15.27 16.80 5.85
CA ASP A 66 -15.93 17.38 4.68
C ASP A 66 -15.13 17.14 3.40
N GLU A 67 -15.76 17.34 2.23
CA GLU A 67 -15.18 16.95 0.94
C GLU A 67 -13.87 17.68 0.60
N ASN A 68 -13.71 18.91 1.00
CA ASN A 68 -12.49 19.69 0.76
C ASN A 68 -11.35 19.19 1.66
N SER A 69 -11.67 18.93 2.92
CA SER A 69 -10.72 18.44 3.92
C SER A 69 -10.27 17.00 3.64
N LYS A 70 -11.13 16.14 3.06
CA LYS A 70 -10.79 14.76 2.66
C LYS A 70 -9.57 14.71 1.75
N LYS A 71 -9.58 15.49 0.67
CA LYS A 71 -8.49 15.50 -0.32
C LYS A 71 -7.18 15.96 0.31
N GLN A 72 -7.24 17.04 1.07
CA GLN A 72 -6.06 17.58 1.73
C GLN A 72 -5.49 16.61 2.77
N TYR A 73 -6.37 15.98 3.56
CA TYR A 73 -5.97 14.97 4.54
C TYR A 73 -5.31 13.76 3.87
N LEU A 74 -5.93 13.17 2.85
CA LEU A 74 -5.40 12.00 2.16
C LEU A 74 -4.06 12.31 1.47
N LYS A 75 -3.93 13.49 0.84
CA LYS A 75 -2.68 13.94 0.26
C LYS A 75 -1.60 14.09 1.32
N GLY A 76 -1.90 14.78 2.41
CA GLY A 76 -0.97 14.95 3.52
C GLY A 76 -0.56 13.62 4.15
N LEU A 77 -1.51 12.70 4.34
CA LEU A 77 -1.25 11.37 4.87
C LEU A 77 -0.29 10.59 3.95
N PHE A 78 -0.51 10.63 2.64
CA PHE A 78 0.36 9.96 1.68
C PHE A 78 1.77 10.57 1.69
N GLU A 79 1.88 11.89 1.52
CA GLU A 79 3.17 12.57 1.38
C GLU A 79 4.00 12.58 2.67
N THR A 80 3.36 12.88 3.80
CA THR A 80 4.08 13.10 5.06
C THR A 80 4.23 11.85 5.91
N THR A 81 3.32 10.90 5.81
CA THR A 81 3.37 9.70 6.64
C THR A 81 3.95 8.52 5.86
N TYR A 82 3.30 8.13 4.76
CA TYR A 82 3.74 6.93 4.06
C TYR A 82 4.99 7.15 3.21
N PHE A 83 4.99 8.16 2.36
CA PHE A 83 6.09 8.36 1.40
C PHE A 83 7.38 8.76 2.11
N LYS A 84 7.28 9.67 3.07
CA LYS A 84 8.41 10.09 3.89
C LYS A 84 8.99 8.93 4.71
N ASP A 85 8.13 8.12 5.35
CA ASP A 85 8.56 6.95 6.12
C ASP A 85 9.30 5.93 5.26
N ILE A 86 8.84 5.69 4.02
CA ILE A 86 9.53 4.80 3.08
C ILE A 86 10.93 5.33 2.76
N ILE A 87 11.05 6.62 2.48
CA ILE A 87 12.32 7.26 2.12
C ILE A 87 13.32 7.20 3.28
N GLU A 88 12.89 7.61 4.46
CA GLU A 88 13.74 7.69 5.66
C GLU A 88 14.16 6.30 6.14
N HIS A 89 13.21 5.36 6.22
CA HIS A 89 13.48 4.01 6.69
C HIS A 89 14.43 3.24 5.77
N ASN A 90 14.29 3.42 4.45
CA ASN A 90 15.11 2.73 3.46
C ASN A 90 16.32 3.57 3.01
N LYS A 91 16.53 4.76 3.58
CA LYS A 91 17.65 5.69 3.28
C LYS A 91 17.80 5.96 1.78
N LEU A 92 16.67 6.20 1.11
CA LEU A 92 16.65 6.41 -0.33
C LEU A 92 17.20 7.78 -0.69
N LYS A 93 18.13 7.82 -1.64
CA LYS A 93 18.76 9.06 -2.11
C LYS A 93 18.06 9.66 -3.32
N LYS A 94 17.45 8.83 -4.17
CA LYS A 94 16.69 9.24 -5.36
C LYS A 94 15.24 8.83 -5.17
N THR A 95 14.37 9.80 -5.06
CA THR A 95 12.95 9.61 -4.74
C THR A 95 12.04 9.77 -5.95
N GLU A 96 12.53 10.43 -7.02
CA GLU A 96 11.74 10.68 -8.23
C GLU A 96 11.21 9.37 -8.85
N ASN A 97 12.08 8.37 -8.95
CA ASN A 97 11.73 7.07 -9.51
C ASN A 97 10.73 6.29 -8.63
N LEU A 98 10.76 6.51 -7.32
CA LEU A 98 9.81 5.91 -6.39
C LEU A 98 8.42 6.53 -6.56
N ASP A 99 8.35 7.84 -6.69
CA ASP A 99 7.09 8.59 -6.89
C ASP A 99 6.44 8.21 -8.23
N GLU A 100 7.23 8.19 -9.31
CA GLU A 100 6.75 7.76 -10.62
C GLU A 100 6.26 6.31 -10.62
N LEU A 101 7.00 5.41 -9.97
CA LEU A 101 6.56 4.02 -9.84
C LEU A 101 5.25 3.92 -9.06
N CYS A 102 5.07 4.71 -8.01
CA CYS A 102 3.81 4.76 -7.26
C CYS A 102 2.65 5.18 -8.15
N THR A 103 2.85 6.20 -8.98
CA THR A 103 1.84 6.66 -9.95
C THR A 103 1.48 5.56 -10.95
N ILE A 104 2.48 4.91 -11.56
CA ILE A 104 2.25 3.81 -12.51
C ILE A 104 1.51 2.65 -11.84
N LEU A 105 1.88 2.30 -10.60
CA LEU A 105 1.23 1.21 -9.88
C LEU A 105 -0.22 1.54 -9.51
N SER A 106 -0.54 2.80 -9.24
CA SER A 106 -1.92 3.22 -9.00
C SER A 106 -2.80 3.05 -10.25
N ASP A 107 -2.27 3.39 -11.42
CA ASP A 107 -2.95 3.20 -12.70
C ASP A 107 -3.14 1.70 -13.06
N LEU A 108 -2.20 0.86 -12.64
CA LEU A 108 -2.22 -0.59 -12.86
C LEU A 108 -2.95 -1.37 -11.77
N THR A 109 -3.68 -0.70 -10.87
CA THR A 109 -4.41 -1.37 -9.78
C THR A 109 -5.36 -2.43 -10.33
N GLY A 110 -5.20 -3.66 -9.85
CA GLY A 110 -6.00 -4.81 -10.32
C GLY A 110 -5.44 -5.51 -11.56
N GLU A 111 -4.35 -5.02 -12.17
CA GLU A 111 -3.68 -5.66 -13.30
C GLU A 111 -2.52 -6.58 -12.87
N LEU A 112 -2.05 -7.39 -13.82
CA LEU A 112 -0.91 -8.27 -13.61
C LEU A 112 0.41 -7.48 -13.70
N LEU A 113 1.15 -7.46 -12.61
CA LEU A 113 2.45 -6.79 -12.53
C LEU A 113 3.59 -7.67 -13.06
N ASN A 114 4.50 -7.03 -13.80
CA ASN A 114 5.75 -7.61 -14.27
C ASN A 114 6.87 -6.57 -14.19
N SER A 115 7.77 -6.74 -13.23
CA SER A 115 8.85 -5.80 -12.94
C SER A 115 9.82 -5.60 -14.11
N LYS A 116 10.00 -6.62 -14.95
CA LYS A 116 10.82 -6.53 -16.16
C LYS A 116 10.13 -5.66 -17.22
N LYS A 117 8.80 -5.79 -17.38
CA LYS A 117 8.04 -4.93 -18.27
C LYS A 117 8.06 -3.48 -17.78
N LEU A 118 7.93 -3.25 -16.47
CA LEU A 118 8.04 -1.93 -15.86
C LEU A 118 9.42 -1.32 -16.09
N SER A 119 10.50 -2.07 -15.87
CA SER A 119 11.87 -1.63 -16.16
C SER A 119 12.04 -1.17 -17.61
N ASN A 120 11.52 -1.94 -18.56
CA ASN A 120 11.53 -1.55 -19.98
C ASN A 120 10.72 -0.27 -20.25
N THR A 121 9.59 -0.08 -19.58
CA THR A 121 8.76 1.13 -19.67
C THR A 121 9.51 2.36 -19.17
N PHE A 122 10.15 2.28 -17.99
CA PHE A 122 11.00 3.35 -17.48
C PHE A 122 12.10 3.73 -18.47
N LYS A 123 12.78 2.73 -19.05
CA LYS A 123 13.85 2.94 -20.01
C LYS A 123 13.35 3.60 -21.31
N SER A 124 12.20 3.17 -21.84
CA SER A 124 11.68 3.66 -23.14
C SER A 124 10.97 5.00 -23.03
N VAL A 125 10.23 5.24 -21.94
CA VAL A 125 9.38 6.43 -21.81
C VAL A 125 10.10 7.56 -21.07
N LYS A 126 10.88 7.21 -20.04
CA LYS A 126 11.54 8.19 -19.16
C LYS A 126 13.03 8.33 -19.41
N HIS A 127 13.61 7.48 -20.25
CA HIS A 127 15.06 7.41 -20.48
C HIS A 127 15.86 7.12 -19.19
N GLU A 128 15.18 6.57 -18.18
CA GLU A 128 15.76 6.18 -16.89
C GLU A 128 16.06 4.68 -16.90
N ASN A 129 17.27 4.34 -16.46
CA ASN A 129 17.68 2.93 -16.42
C ASN A 129 17.52 2.39 -15.00
N ILE A 130 16.33 1.87 -14.70
CA ILE A 130 16.02 1.20 -13.44
C ILE A 130 15.94 -0.29 -13.71
N ASP A 131 16.73 -1.08 -13.00
CA ASP A 131 16.66 -2.52 -13.15
C ASP A 131 15.41 -3.13 -12.47
N ALA A 132 15.02 -4.32 -12.93
CA ALA A 132 13.84 -5.00 -12.42
C ALA A 132 13.97 -5.36 -10.92
N GLN A 133 15.18 -5.54 -10.40
CA GLN A 133 15.39 -5.83 -8.97
C GLN A 133 15.12 -4.58 -8.11
N THR A 134 15.50 -3.40 -8.60
CA THR A 134 15.19 -2.13 -7.92
C THR A 134 13.70 -1.86 -7.90
N ILE A 135 12.99 -2.13 -9.01
CA ILE A 135 11.52 -2.04 -9.06
C ILE A 135 10.88 -3.00 -8.04
N GLU A 136 11.32 -4.25 -7.97
CA GLU A 136 10.85 -5.22 -6.96
C GLU A 136 11.08 -4.72 -5.54
N LYS A 137 12.21 -4.10 -5.25
CA LYS A 137 12.50 -3.50 -3.94
C LYS A 137 11.52 -2.36 -3.62
N TYR A 138 11.24 -1.47 -4.58
CA TYR A 138 10.30 -0.38 -4.38
C TYR A 138 8.88 -0.89 -4.16
N ILE A 139 8.45 -1.90 -4.94
CA ILE A 139 7.15 -2.57 -4.70
C ILE A 139 7.11 -3.15 -3.28
N GLN A 140 8.20 -3.78 -2.83
CA GLN A 140 8.27 -4.31 -1.48
C GLN A 140 8.18 -3.19 -0.41
N TYR A 141 8.78 -2.03 -0.63
CA TYR A 141 8.67 -0.89 0.28
C TYR A 141 7.23 -0.38 0.40
N PHE A 142 6.49 -0.31 -0.72
CA PHE A 142 5.07 0.04 -0.69
C PHE A 142 4.23 -1.02 0.04
N LYS A 143 4.56 -2.29 -0.10
CA LYS A 143 3.89 -3.39 0.63
C LYS A 143 4.18 -3.31 2.13
N ASP A 144 5.43 -3.06 2.52
CA ASP A 144 5.84 -2.91 3.91
C ASP A 144 5.14 -1.71 4.59
N ALA A 145 4.89 -0.65 3.85
CA ALA A 145 4.14 0.54 4.29
C ALA A 145 2.61 0.39 4.17
N PHE A 146 2.11 -0.79 3.80
CA PHE A 146 0.68 -1.07 3.61
C PHE A 146 -0.03 -0.21 2.55
N ILE A 147 0.72 0.42 1.64
CA ILE A 147 0.17 1.18 0.51
C ILE A 147 -0.32 0.23 -0.59
N LEU A 148 0.41 -0.86 -0.81
CA LEU A 148 0.08 -1.91 -1.76
C LEU A 148 -0.23 -3.22 -1.06
N GLN A 149 -1.25 -3.89 -1.55
CA GLN A 149 -1.55 -5.27 -1.22
C GLN A 149 -1.42 -6.14 -2.46
N GLU A 150 -0.68 -7.22 -2.35
CA GLU A 150 -0.50 -8.18 -3.43
C GLU A 150 -1.56 -9.28 -3.37
N ALA A 151 -2.24 -9.53 -4.48
CA ALA A 151 -3.10 -10.68 -4.64
C ALA A 151 -2.40 -11.73 -5.50
N ASN A 152 -2.10 -12.87 -4.91
CA ASN A 152 -1.54 -14.00 -5.64
C ASN A 152 -2.62 -14.72 -6.45
N ARG A 153 -2.21 -15.25 -7.61
CA ARG A 153 -3.12 -16.09 -8.38
C ARG A 153 -3.47 -17.33 -7.58
N TYR A 154 -4.75 -17.55 -7.36
CA TYR A 154 -5.25 -18.81 -6.80
C TYR A 154 -5.45 -19.84 -7.91
N ASP A 155 -4.80 -21.00 -7.81
CA ASP A 155 -4.99 -22.13 -8.72
C ASP A 155 -5.40 -23.38 -7.92
N ILE A 156 -6.64 -23.80 -8.10
CA ILE A 156 -7.22 -24.99 -7.42
C ILE A 156 -6.39 -26.26 -7.69
N ARG A 157 -5.67 -26.32 -8.81
CA ARG A 157 -4.86 -27.49 -9.18
C ARG A 157 -3.41 -27.46 -8.68
N GLY A 158 -2.99 -26.40 -7.97
CA GLY A 158 -1.71 -26.29 -7.29
C GLY A 158 -0.46 -26.32 -8.18
N LYS A 159 -0.60 -26.36 -9.50
CA LYS A 159 0.52 -26.57 -10.42
C LYS A 159 1.09 -25.28 -11.05
N LYS A 160 0.49 -24.12 -10.80
CA LYS A 160 0.83 -22.87 -11.48
C LYS A 160 1.25 -21.73 -10.56
N GLU A 161 1.56 -22.00 -9.30
CA GLU A 161 2.05 -20.95 -8.38
C GLU A 161 3.50 -20.53 -8.67
N ILE A 162 4.30 -21.43 -9.23
CA ILE A 162 5.69 -21.13 -9.57
C ILE A 162 5.74 -20.32 -10.86
N GLY A 163 6.17 -19.07 -10.77
CA GLY A 163 6.30 -18.15 -11.91
C GLY A 163 5.00 -17.47 -12.36
N ALA A 164 3.93 -17.56 -11.56
CA ALA A 164 2.70 -16.80 -11.84
C ALA A 164 2.93 -15.30 -11.69
N LEU A 165 2.36 -14.52 -12.61
CA LEU A 165 2.31 -13.07 -12.50
C LEU A 165 1.48 -12.69 -11.27
N ARG A 166 1.94 -11.69 -10.52
CA ARG A 166 1.28 -11.14 -9.34
C ARG A 166 0.32 -10.03 -9.73
N LYS A 167 -0.74 -9.89 -9.01
CA LYS A 167 -1.77 -8.86 -9.21
C LYS A 167 -1.74 -7.83 -8.08
#